data_e20e9d4230e2cd69576c6be915dece57
#
_entry.id   e20e9d4230e2cd69576c6be915dece57
#
_cell.length_a   1.000
_cell.length_b   1.000
_cell.length_c   1.000
_cell.angle_alpha   90.00
_cell.angle_beta   90.00
_cell.angle_gamma   90.00
#
_symmetry.space_group_name_H-M   'P 1'
#
loop_
_entity.id
_entity.type
_entity.pdbx_description
1 polymer ?
#
loop_
_entity_poly.entity_id
_entity_poly.type
_entity_poly.pdbx_seq_one_letter_code
_entity_poly.pdbx_strand_id
1 'polypeptide(L)'
;MSEINGYEVLSQAFVAEGVDTLFALLGDANMYWGTIMAQKHGVRVVHARHEHCAVAMADGYARHTGKIGVATVTCGPGFTQIMTALTTAARGSIPLVVFAGDSPTSAAWYVQQLELGPLATATGARYLPVKSVDRMLDTVREAFYTARQERCPVVLGVPMDLHRPRFRGARSIRPPPN
;
A
#
# COMPACT_ATOMS: atom_id res chain seq x y z
N MET A 1 14.09 -16.27 17.96
CA MET A 1 13.42 -15.19 17.22
C MET A 1 12.56 -15.84 16.16
N SER A 2 11.25 -15.61 16.17
CA SER A 2 10.35 -16.16 15.15
C SER A 2 10.58 -15.46 13.81
N GLU A 3 10.85 -16.22 12.77
CA GLU A 3 10.89 -15.72 11.40
C GLU A 3 9.46 -15.41 10.95
N ILE A 4 9.21 -14.21 10.44
CA ILE A 4 7.92 -13.81 9.87
C ILE A 4 8.06 -13.50 8.38
N ASN A 5 7.00 -13.71 7.62
CA ASN A 5 7.01 -13.40 6.18
C ASN A 5 6.87 -11.90 5.91
N GLY A 6 7.33 -11.45 4.74
CA GLY A 6 7.27 -10.03 4.36
C GLY A 6 5.85 -9.46 4.39
N TYR A 7 4.84 -10.20 3.94
CA TYR A 7 3.43 -9.76 4.03
C TYR A 7 2.94 -9.58 5.46
N GLU A 8 3.48 -10.33 6.43
CA GLU A 8 3.16 -10.14 7.85
C GLU A 8 3.83 -8.89 8.40
N VAL A 9 5.10 -8.62 8.02
CA VAL A 9 5.79 -7.35 8.37
C VAL A 9 5.01 -6.15 7.86
N LEU A 10 4.58 -6.20 6.59
CA LEU A 10 3.74 -5.15 5.99
C LEU A 10 2.43 -4.96 6.76
N SER A 11 1.73 -6.06 7.07
CA SER A 11 0.45 -5.99 7.79
C SER A 11 0.61 -5.33 9.16
N GLN A 12 1.61 -5.77 9.93
CA GLN A 12 1.91 -5.18 11.24
C GLN A 12 2.30 -3.70 11.14
N ALA A 13 3.04 -3.31 10.09
CA ALA A 13 3.41 -1.93 9.85
C ALA A 13 2.18 -1.04 9.58
N PHE A 14 1.25 -1.49 8.73
CA PHE A 14 0.01 -0.75 8.45
C PHE A 14 -0.90 -0.65 9.68
N VAL A 15 -1.04 -1.74 10.43
CA VAL A 15 -1.82 -1.73 11.68
C VAL A 15 -1.22 -0.80 12.73
N ALA A 16 0.11 -0.74 12.83
CA ALA A 16 0.80 0.19 13.73
C ALA A 16 0.57 1.66 13.37
N GLU A 17 0.27 1.97 12.09
CA GLU A 17 -0.15 3.31 11.64
C GLU A 17 -1.65 3.59 11.87
N GLY A 18 -2.37 2.68 12.51
CA GLY A 18 -3.78 2.85 12.88
C GLY A 18 -4.78 2.50 11.78
N VAL A 19 -4.37 1.68 10.81
CA VAL A 19 -5.26 1.24 9.72
C VAL A 19 -6.32 0.29 10.26
N ASP A 20 -7.58 0.69 10.16
CA ASP A 20 -8.75 -0.11 10.54
C ASP A 20 -9.60 -0.56 9.35
N THR A 21 -9.44 0.11 8.21
CA THR A 21 -10.22 -0.17 6.99
C THR A 21 -9.30 -0.14 5.77
N LEU A 22 -9.43 -1.16 4.92
CA LEU A 22 -8.71 -1.33 3.66
C LEU A 22 -9.70 -1.45 2.51
N PHE A 23 -9.60 -0.58 1.50
CA PHE A 23 -10.38 -0.67 0.27
C PHE A 23 -9.56 -1.43 -0.78
N ALA A 24 -10.09 -2.54 -1.30
CA ALA A 24 -9.27 -3.51 -2.01
C ALA A 24 -9.90 -4.02 -3.31
N LEU A 25 -9.09 -4.10 -4.35
CA LEU A 25 -9.25 -5.09 -5.39
C LEU A 25 -8.04 -6.02 -5.35
N LEU A 26 -8.28 -7.27 -4.97
CA LEU A 26 -7.23 -8.25 -4.73
C LEU A 26 -6.84 -8.99 -6.01
N GLY A 27 -5.55 -9.20 -6.19
CA GLY A 27 -4.94 -9.98 -7.26
C GLY A 27 -3.62 -10.59 -6.78
N ASP A 28 -2.82 -11.09 -7.70
CA ASP A 28 -1.62 -11.89 -7.41
C ASP A 28 -0.63 -11.19 -6.48
N ALA A 29 -0.49 -9.88 -6.63
CA ALA A 29 0.54 -9.13 -5.92
C ALA A 29 0.11 -8.57 -4.56
N ASN A 30 -1.16 -8.69 -4.17
CA ASN A 30 -1.65 -8.10 -2.92
C ASN A 30 -2.60 -9.01 -2.12
N MET A 31 -3.06 -10.14 -2.68
CA MET A 31 -4.07 -10.96 -2.01
C MET A 31 -3.60 -11.56 -0.69
N TYR A 32 -2.35 -12.01 -0.59
CA TYR A 32 -1.84 -12.55 0.67
C TYR A 32 -1.80 -11.51 1.78
N TRP A 33 -1.31 -10.31 1.47
CA TRP A 33 -1.28 -9.20 2.40
C TRP A 33 -2.71 -8.77 2.82
N GLY A 34 -3.61 -8.56 1.85
CA GLY A 34 -5.00 -8.18 2.14
C GLY A 34 -5.74 -9.22 2.99
N THR A 35 -5.50 -10.52 2.73
CA THR A 35 -6.07 -11.61 3.53
C THR A 35 -5.56 -11.58 4.97
N ILE A 36 -4.25 -11.38 5.19
CA ILE A 36 -3.67 -11.28 6.53
C ILE A 36 -4.20 -10.08 7.29
N MET A 37 -4.35 -8.91 6.63
CA MET A 37 -4.96 -7.73 7.22
C MET A 37 -6.36 -8.05 7.81
N ALA A 38 -7.19 -8.79 7.07
CA ALA A 38 -8.51 -9.18 7.54
C ALA A 38 -8.47 -10.25 8.64
N GLN A 39 -7.78 -11.36 8.38
CA GLN A 39 -7.89 -12.57 9.20
C GLN A 39 -7.10 -12.50 10.51
N LYS A 40 -5.91 -11.89 10.50
CA LYS A 40 -5.05 -11.82 11.69
C LYS A 40 -5.16 -10.51 12.44
N HIS A 41 -5.39 -9.42 11.73
CA HIS A 41 -5.36 -8.09 12.34
C HIS A 41 -6.74 -7.44 12.48
N GLY A 42 -7.81 -8.10 12.01
CA GLY A 42 -9.16 -7.62 12.15
C GLY A 42 -9.47 -6.35 11.38
N VAL A 43 -8.64 -6.00 10.39
CA VAL A 43 -8.88 -4.85 9.52
C VAL A 43 -10.08 -5.12 8.64
N ARG A 44 -11.01 -4.18 8.57
CA ARG A 44 -12.17 -4.27 7.71
C ARG A 44 -11.75 -4.13 6.24
N VAL A 45 -11.79 -5.21 5.48
CA VAL A 45 -11.52 -5.18 4.03
C VAL A 45 -12.82 -4.97 3.26
N VAL A 46 -12.89 -3.87 2.52
CA VAL A 46 -14.00 -3.52 1.66
C VAL A 46 -13.61 -3.80 0.21
N HIS A 47 -14.21 -4.82 -0.38
CA HIS A 47 -13.89 -5.23 -1.74
C HIS A 47 -14.58 -4.34 -2.78
N ALA A 48 -13.78 -3.86 -3.74
CA ALA A 48 -14.24 -3.13 -4.91
C ALA A 48 -14.35 -4.05 -6.13
N ARG A 49 -15.13 -3.64 -7.11
CA ARG A 49 -15.24 -4.32 -8.42
C ARG A 49 -14.37 -3.67 -9.50
N HIS A 50 -13.74 -2.56 -9.18
CA HIS A 50 -12.84 -1.82 -10.05
C HIS A 50 -11.82 -1.10 -9.19
N GLU A 51 -10.56 -1.04 -9.60
CA GLU A 51 -9.46 -0.45 -8.83
C GLU A 51 -9.68 1.03 -8.56
N HIS A 52 -10.21 1.76 -9.54
CA HIS A 52 -10.60 3.17 -9.35
C HIS A 52 -11.52 3.34 -8.15
N CYS A 53 -12.51 2.45 -8.01
CA CYS A 53 -13.46 2.51 -6.90
C CYS A 53 -12.79 2.27 -5.54
N ALA A 54 -11.78 1.39 -5.47
CA ALA A 54 -11.04 1.17 -4.22
C ALA A 54 -10.35 2.46 -3.76
N VAL A 55 -9.65 3.16 -4.65
CA VAL A 55 -8.98 4.42 -4.33
C VAL A 55 -9.98 5.55 -4.07
N ALA A 56 -11.07 5.64 -4.84
CA ALA A 56 -12.13 6.63 -4.62
C ALA A 56 -12.85 6.43 -3.27
N MET A 57 -13.08 5.19 -2.84
CA MET A 57 -13.63 4.91 -1.51
C MET A 57 -12.65 5.29 -0.39
N ALA A 58 -11.35 5.05 -0.58
CA ALA A 58 -10.32 5.49 0.37
C ALA A 58 -10.27 7.03 0.46
N ASP A 59 -10.41 7.75 -0.66
CA ASP A 59 -10.53 9.22 -0.69
C ASP A 59 -11.77 9.68 0.12
N GLY A 60 -12.94 9.10 -0.17
CA GLY A 60 -14.17 9.41 0.57
C GLY A 60 -14.04 9.14 2.07
N TYR A 61 -13.42 8.02 2.45
CA TYR A 61 -13.12 7.67 3.83
C TYR A 61 -12.22 8.72 4.50
N ALA A 62 -11.13 9.12 3.83
CA ALA A 62 -10.20 10.10 4.36
C ALA A 62 -10.88 11.47 4.58
N ARG A 63 -11.69 11.92 3.62
CA ARG A 63 -12.46 13.18 3.72
C ARG A 63 -13.44 13.17 4.89
N HIS A 64 -14.12 12.04 5.08
CA HIS A 64 -15.16 11.93 6.12
C HIS A 64 -14.60 11.76 7.51
N THR A 65 -13.54 10.96 7.66
CA THR A 65 -13.02 10.57 8.98
C THR A 65 -11.83 11.40 9.46
N GLY A 66 -11.16 12.12 8.55
CA GLY A 66 -9.89 12.79 8.84
C GLY A 66 -8.69 11.84 8.97
N LYS A 67 -8.90 10.53 8.85
CA LYS A 67 -7.83 9.52 8.86
C LYS A 67 -7.20 9.40 7.46
N ILE A 68 -6.03 8.77 7.40
CA ILE A 68 -5.43 8.40 6.11
C ILE A 68 -6.27 7.28 5.48
N GLY A 69 -6.72 7.47 4.24
CA GLY A 69 -7.40 6.44 3.49
C GLY A 69 -6.40 5.42 2.93
N VAL A 70 -6.71 4.13 3.06
CA VAL A 70 -5.82 3.08 2.57
C VAL A 70 -6.52 2.24 1.51
N ALA A 71 -5.89 2.13 0.34
CA ALA A 71 -6.36 1.28 -0.74
C ALA A 71 -5.28 0.31 -1.20
N THR A 72 -5.68 -0.75 -1.88
CA THR A 72 -4.74 -1.66 -2.56
C THR A 72 -5.24 -2.10 -3.92
N VAL A 73 -4.29 -2.20 -4.84
CA VAL A 73 -4.47 -2.71 -6.19
C VAL A 73 -3.34 -3.66 -6.54
N THR A 74 -3.58 -4.56 -7.49
CA THR A 74 -2.55 -5.46 -7.99
C THR A 74 -1.59 -4.74 -8.94
N CYS A 75 -0.62 -5.46 -9.49
CA CYS A 75 0.39 -4.91 -10.39
C CYS A 75 -0.15 -4.61 -11.80
N GLY A 76 0.63 -3.88 -12.57
CA GLY A 76 0.41 -3.62 -13.99
C GLY A 76 -0.91 -2.93 -14.30
N PRO A 77 -1.81 -3.58 -15.05
CA PRO A 77 -3.10 -2.98 -15.45
C PRO A 77 -3.93 -2.49 -14.27
N GLY A 78 -3.88 -3.17 -13.12
CA GLY A 78 -4.57 -2.74 -11.91
C GLY A 78 -4.12 -1.35 -11.44
N PHE A 79 -2.84 -1.03 -11.61
CA PHE A 79 -2.36 0.29 -11.28
C PHE A 79 -2.83 1.38 -12.26
N THR A 80 -2.84 1.10 -13.55
CA THR A 80 -3.28 2.11 -14.54
C THR A 80 -4.74 2.53 -14.34
N GLN A 81 -5.57 1.66 -13.80
CA GLN A 81 -6.99 1.95 -13.53
C GLN A 81 -7.21 2.99 -12.42
N ILE A 82 -6.20 3.28 -11.60
CA ILE A 82 -6.35 4.22 -10.48
C ILE A 82 -5.84 5.64 -10.79
N MET A 83 -5.31 5.89 -11.97
CA MET A 83 -4.72 7.18 -12.34
C MET A 83 -5.65 8.36 -12.10
N THR A 84 -6.92 8.25 -12.49
CA THR A 84 -7.92 9.31 -12.29
C THR A 84 -8.19 9.55 -10.80
N ALA A 85 -8.36 8.49 -10.01
CA ALA A 85 -8.63 8.62 -8.58
C ALA A 85 -7.42 9.21 -7.82
N LEU A 86 -6.19 8.81 -8.16
CA LEU A 86 -4.97 9.40 -7.61
C LEU A 86 -4.85 10.88 -7.95
N THR A 87 -5.13 11.26 -9.21
CA THR A 87 -5.12 12.68 -9.63
C THR A 87 -6.14 13.48 -8.84
N THR A 88 -7.34 12.95 -8.64
CA THR A 88 -8.40 13.59 -7.85
C THR A 88 -7.96 13.80 -6.40
N ALA A 89 -7.39 12.78 -5.77
CA ALA A 89 -6.89 12.86 -4.41
C ALA A 89 -5.72 13.86 -4.27
N ALA A 90 -4.77 13.83 -5.21
CA ALA A 90 -3.63 14.76 -5.23
C ALA A 90 -4.11 16.23 -5.37
N ARG A 91 -5.01 16.50 -6.30
CA ARG A 91 -5.59 17.85 -6.49
C ARG A 91 -6.43 18.30 -5.30
N GLY A 92 -7.05 17.35 -4.60
CA GLY A 92 -7.84 17.61 -3.38
C GLY A 92 -7.01 17.71 -2.10
N SER A 93 -5.69 17.51 -2.16
CA SER A 93 -4.81 17.43 -0.98
C SER A 93 -5.29 16.40 0.05
N ILE A 94 -5.70 15.22 -0.43
CA ILE A 94 -6.24 14.15 0.40
C ILE A 94 -5.14 13.14 0.74
N PRO A 95 -4.89 12.89 2.03
CA PRO A 95 -3.88 11.95 2.46
C PRO A 95 -4.34 10.50 2.22
N LEU A 96 -3.68 9.82 1.31
CA LEU A 96 -3.91 8.40 1.01
C LEU A 96 -2.59 7.63 1.05
N VAL A 97 -2.67 6.35 1.41
CA VAL A 97 -1.60 5.38 1.17
C VAL A 97 -2.17 4.26 0.30
N VAL A 98 -1.60 4.08 -0.88
CA VAL A 98 -2.00 3.04 -1.81
C VAL A 98 -0.90 1.99 -1.89
N PHE A 99 -1.20 0.78 -1.40
CA PHE A 99 -0.36 -0.38 -1.66
C PHE A 99 -0.61 -0.82 -3.10
N ALA A 100 0.37 -0.60 -3.97
CA ALA A 100 0.37 -1.10 -5.34
C ALA A 100 1.32 -2.29 -5.43
N GLY A 101 0.80 -3.45 -5.82
CA GLY A 101 1.65 -4.59 -6.14
C GLY A 101 2.56 -4.25 -7.30
N ASP A 102 3.79 -4.78 -7.28
CA ASP A 102 4.76 -4.58 -8.36
C ASP A 102 5.29 -5.92 -8.85
N SER A 103 5.87 -5.91 -10.04
CA SER A 103 6.49 -7.09 -10.65
C SER A 103 7.61 -7.65 -9.76
N PRO A 104 7.88 -8.97 -9.83
CA PRO A 104 8.94 -9.56 -9.03
C PRO A 104 10.30 -9.01 -9.45
N THR A 105 11.14 -8.65 -8.48
CA THR A 105 12.50 -8.13 -8.72
C THR A 105 13.43 -9.18 -9.31
N SER A 106 13.13 -10.46 -9.08
CA SER A 106 13.90 -11.61 -9.56
C SER A 106 13.62 -12.02 -11.01
N ALA A 107 12.55 -11.49 -11.62
CA ALA A 107 12.16 -11.83 -12.97
C ALA A 107 12.74 -10.82 -13.99
N ALA A 108 13.41 -11.34 -15.02
CA ALA A 108 13.88 -10.49 -16.12
C ALA A 108 12.73 -9.94 -16.99
N TRP A 109 11.59 -10.60 -16.98
CA TRP A 109 10.37 -10.20 -17.67
C TRP A 109 9.15 -10.70 -16.90
N TYR A 110 8.11 -9.87 -16.83
CA TYR A 110 6.83 -10.23 -16.25
C TYR A 110 5.69 -9.59 -17.04
N VAL A 111 4.65 -10.36 -17.36
CA VAL A 111 3.56 -9.94 -18.25
C VAL A 111 2.82 -8.68 -17.79
N GLN A 112 2.79 -8.44 -16.48
CA GLN A 112 2.15 -7.25 -15.88
C GLN A 112 3.17 -6.19 -15.45
N GLN A 113 4.41 -6.27 -15.91
CA GLN A 113 5.44 -5.30 -15.56
C GLN A 113 5.10 -3.91 -16.08
N LEU A 114 5.22 -2.92 -15.20
CA LEU A 114 4.94 -1.53 -15.48
C LEU A 114 5.81 -0.64 -14.58
N GLU A 115 6.31 0.47 -15.13
CA GLU A 115 7.04 1.46 -14.36
C GLU A 115 6.06 2.31 -13.53
N LEU A 116 5.83 1.90 -12.27
CA LEU A 116 4.84 2.55 -11.39
C LEU A 116 5.24 3.96 -11.00
N GLY A 117 6.53 4.22 -10.78
CA GLY A 117 7.04 5.50 -10.32
C GLY A 117 6.65 6.69 -11.21
N PRO A 118 7.01 6.69 -12.52
CA PRO A 118 6.62 7.75 -13.44
C PRO A 118 5.11 7.96 -13.53
N LEU A 119 4.33 6.87 -13.51
CA LEU A 119 2.87 6.94 -13.57
C LEU A 119 2.28 7.56 -12.30
N ALA A 120 2.74 7.13 -11.12
CA ALA A 120 2.30 7.70 -9.84
C ALA A 120 2.62 9.21 -9.78
N THR A 121 3.85 9.59 -10.12
CA THR A 121 4.26 11.00 -10.07
C THR A 121 3.51 11.87 -11.09
N ALA A 122 3.15 11.33 -12.25
CA ALA A 122 2.33 12.04 -13.24
C ALA A 122 0.93 12.41 -12.71
N THR A 123 0.40 11.68 -11.71
CA THR A 123 -0.87 12.03 -11.06
C THR A 123 -0.72 13.09 -9.96
N GLY A 124 0.50 13.45 -9.59
CA GLY A 124 0.79 14.28 -8.41
C GLY A 124 0.95 13.49 -7.11
N ALA A 125 0.88 12.16 -7.15
CA ALA A 125 1.17 11.32 -6.01
C ALA A 125 2.67 11.18 -5.76
N ARG A 126 3.06 10.92 -4.50
CA ARG A 126 4.42 10.47 -4.18
C ARG A 126 4.54 8.97 -4.47
N TYR A 127 5.74 8.54 -4.84
CA TYR A 127 6.05 7.12 -5.05
C TYR A 127 7.20 6.67 -4.17
N LEU A 128 6.97 5.60 -3.41
CA LEU A 128 7.97 4.98 -2.54
C LEU A 128 8.09 3.49 -2.88
N PRO A 129 9.19 3.05 -3.53
CA PRO A 129 9.41 1.64 -3.79
C PRO A 129 9.91 0.91 -2.55
N VAL A 130 9.30 -0.22 -2.24
CA VAL A 130 9.83 -1.17 -1.25
C VAL A 130 10.95 -1.97 -1.89
N LYS A 131 12.18 -1.75 -1.45
CA LYS A 131 13.39 -2.34 -2.07
C LYS A 131 13.83 -3.66 -1.43
N SER A 132 13.47 -3.89 -0.19
CA SER A 132 13.83 -5.12 0.55
C SER A 132 12.90 -5.33 1.75
N VAL A 133 12.86 -6.56 2.27
CA VAL A 133 12.07 -6.90 3.46
C VAL A 133 12.52 -6.09 4.67
N ASP A 134 13.83 -5.86 4.83
CA ASP A 134 14.40 -5.10 5.95
C ASP A 134 13.98 -3.62 5.95
N ARG A 135 13.64 -3.07 4.79
CA ARG A 135 13.20 -1.68 4.64
C ARG A 135 11.68 -1.50 4.67
N MET A 136 10.91 -2.60 4.67
CA MET A 136 9.44 -2.53 4.58
C MET A 136 8.84 -1.65 5.67
N LEU A 137 9.23 -1.88 6.92
CA LEU A 137 8.69 -1.14 8.07
C LEU A 137 8.97 0.36 7.95
N ASP A 138 10.22 0.72 7.64
CA ASP A 138 10.62 2.13 7.53
C ASP A 138 9.93 2.79 6.33
N THR A 139 9.80 2.08 5.19
CA THR A 139 9.13 2.62 4.00
C THR A 139 7.63 2.82 4.22
N VAL A 140 6.96 1.92 4.94
CA VAL A 140 5.55 2.12 5.32
C VAL A 140 5.40 3.34 6.22
N ARG A 141 6.23 3.48 7.26
CA ARG A 141 6.22 4.66 8.14
C ARG A 141 6.45 5.97 7.37
N GLU A 142 7.42 5.97 6.46
CA GLU A 142 7.69 7.10 5.57
C GLU A 142 6.47 7.45 4.71
N ALA A 143 5.76 6.44 4.16
CA ALA A 143 4.57 6.67 3.36
C ALA A 143 3.45 7.34 4.17
N PHE A 144 3.16 6.85 5.36
CA PHE A 144 2.15 7.43 6.23
C PHE A 144 2.54 8.82 6.73
N TYR A 145 3.81 9.01 7.09
CA TYR A 145 4.34 10.31 7.47
C TYR A 145 4.20 11.32 6.33
N THR A 146 4.64 10.96 5.13
CA THR A 146 4.56 11.81 3.94
C THR A 146 3.11 12.16 3.59
N ALA A 147 2.22 11.16 3.56
CA ALA A 147 0.80 11.38 3.29
C ALA A 147 0.17 12.37 4.29
N ARG A 148 0.54 12.27 5.56
CA ARG A 148 0.03 13.11 6.63
C ARG A 148 0.57 14.54 6.55
N GLN A 149 1.89 14.70 6.36
CA GLN A 149 2.54 16.01 6.37
C GLN A 149 2.32 16.79 5.07
N GLU A 150 2.44 16.13 3.93
CA GLU A 150 2.29 16.78 2.63
C GLU A 150 0.82 16.82 2.15
N ARG A 151 -0.09 16.13 2.85
CA ARG A 151 -1.50 16.01 2.48
C ARG A 151 -1.66 15.59 1.02
N CYS A 152 -1.07 14.46 0.67
CA CYS A 152 -1.07 13.96 -0.69
C CYS A 152 -1.21 12.42 -0.71
N PRO A 153 -1.64 11.83 -1.83
CA PRO A 153 -1.57 10.39 -1.99
C PRO A 153 -0.11 9.93 -2.12
N VAL A 154 0.19 8.82 -1.45
CA VAL A 154 1.48 8.12 -1.54
C VAL A 154 1.24 6.72 -2.05
N VAL A 155 1.93 6.34 -3.11
CA VAL A 155 1.92 5.00 -3.67
C VAL A 155 3.14 4.23 -3.16
N LEU A 156 2.89 3.11 -2.49
CA LEU A 156 3.90 2.12 -2.13
C LEU A 156 3.97 1.05 -3.23
N GLY A 157 5.05 1.03 -3.99
CA GLY A 157 5.34 -0.05 -4.95
C GLY A 157 5.94 -1.25 -4.21
N VAL A 158 5.24 -2.37 -4.17
CA VAL A 158 5.66 -3.55 -3.40
C VAL A 158 5.85 -4.75 -4.32
N PRO A 159 7.11 -5.11 -4.63
CA PRO A 159 7.40 -6.29 -5.44
C PRO A 159 6.84 -7.57 -4.81
N MET A 160 6.16 -8.39 -5.64
CA MET A 160 5.46 -9.57 -5.14
C MET A 160 6.38 -10.66 -4.57
N ASP A 161 7.63 -10.70 -4.99
CA ASP A 161 8.62 -11.64 -4.48
C ASP A 161 9.17 -11.26 -3.09
N LEU A 162 8.98 -10.02 -2.64
CA LEU A 162 9.33 -9.59 -1.28
C LEU A 162 8.29 -10.01 -0.22
N HIS A 163 7.14 -10.51 -0.62
CA HIS A 163 6.09 -10.93 0.32
C HIS A 163 6.40 -12.25 1.04
N ARG A 164 7.14 -13.15 0.41
CA ARG A 164 7.40 -14.52 0.90
C ARG A 164 8.70 -14.70 1.68
N PRO A 165 9.78 -13.92 1.47
CA PRO A 165 11.00 -14.09 2.24
C PRO A 165 10.75 -13.89 3.72
N ARG A 166 11.42 -14.71 4.54
CA ARG A 166 11.33 -14.64 6.00
C ARG A 166 12.21 -13.53 6.53
N PHE A 167 11.64 -12.69 7.35
CA PHE A 167 12.35 -11.62 8.05
C PHE A 167 13.01 -12.16 9.32
N ARG A 168 14.32 -11.95 9.47
CA ARG A 168 15.09 -12.27 10.65
C ARG A 168 15.41 -10.99 11.41
N GLY A 169 14.47 -10.39 12.07
CA GLY A 169 14.74 -9.16 12.81
C GLY A 169 13.78 -8.93 13.96
N ALA A 170 14.33 -8.72 15.15
CA ALA A 170 13.56 -8.36 16.34
C ALA A 170 13.45 -6.83 16.46
N ARG A 171 12.86 -6.13 15.49
CA ARG A 171 12.38 -4.78 15.74
C ARG A 171 10.95 -4.85 16.21
N SER A 172 10.69 -4.47 17.46
CA SER A 172 9.32 -4.30 17.91
C SER A 172 8.66 -3.21 17.06
N ILE A 173 7.58 -3.56 16.39
CA ILE A 173 6.78 -2.61 15.63
C ILE A 173 5.94 -1.85 16.67
N ARG A 174 6.39 -0.64 17.04
CA ARG A 174 5.67 0.24 17.93
C ARG A 174 4.92 1.29 17.09
N PRO A 175 3.73 1.70 17.53
CA PRO A 175 3.04 2.83 16.89
C PRO A 175 3.92 4.08 16.95
N PRO A 176 3.76 5.02 16.00
CA PRO A 176 4.44 6.30 16.05
C PRO A 176 4.06 7.06 17.35
N PRO A 177 4.94 7.91 17.87
CA PRO A 177 4.57 8.81 18.97
C PRO A 177 3.47 9.77 18.47
N ASN A 178 2.53 10.04 19.35
CA ASN A 178 1.44 11.01 19.12
C ASN A 178 1.99 12.41 18.85
#